data_758ebba9c8f7f892b2f6952bee453063
#
_entry.id   758ebba9c8f7f892b2f6952bee453063
#
_cell.length_a   1.000
_cell.length_b   1.000
_cell.length_c   1.000
_cell.angle_alpha   90.00
_cell.angle_beta   90.00
_cell.angle_gamma   90.00
#
_symmetry.space_group_name_H-M   'P 1'
#
loop_
_entity.id
_entity.type
_entity.pdbx_description
1 polymer ?
#
loop_
_entity_poly.entity_id
_entity_poly.type
_entity_poly.pdbx_seq_one_letter_code
_entity_poly.pdbx_strand_id
1 'polypeptide(L)'
;MSKQLLVDVRPFEISRQQIDESIKENNGRLVVKGVLQRAAAKNQNGRIYPREVLVREAKKYEDVNVRERRALGELDHPESSVVNLNNASHNVLEMHWDNDDLLGTVEVLSTPAGNILKELFRSGIKLGISSRGLGSVEPVNEADGEDGTVEVQDDFELIAFDFVSNPSTHGAFMRPVNESV
;
A
#
# COMPACT_ATOMS: atom_id res chain seq x y z
N MET A 1 13.13 20.71 -3.24
CA MET A 1 12.89 19.84 -2.10
C MET A 1 13.49 18.51 -2.32
N SER A 2 14.04 17.92 -1.31
CA SER A 2 14.62 16.61 -1.46
C SER A 2 13.55 15.56 -1.36
N LYS A 3 13.77 14.43 -2.00
CA LYS A 3 12.87 13.30 -1.92
C LYS A 3 13.02 12.60 -0.58
N GLN A 4 11.93 12.06 -0.12
CA GLN A 4 11.91 11.26 1.10
C GLN A 4 11.07 10.02 0.85
N LEU A 5 11.18 9.06 1.75
CA LEU A 5 10.38 7.86 1.65
C LEU A 5 8.97 8.17 2.14
N LEU A 6 8.00 7.93 1.28
CA LEU A 6 6.59 8.17 1.59
C LEU A 6 5.90 6.83 1.77
N VAL A 7 5.38 6.61 2.98
CA VAL A 7 4.67 5.38 3.31
C VAL A 7 3.26 5.75 3.74
N ASP A 8 2.29 5.31 2.98
CA ASP A 8 0.89 5.64 3.25
C ASP A 8 0.07 4.37 3.35
N VAL A 9 -0.56 4.19 4.49
CA VAL A 9 -1.25 2.96 4.85
C VAL A 9 -2.75 3.14 4.81
N ARG A 10 -3.46 2.13 4.33
CA ARG A 10 -4.91 2.13 4.37
C ARG A 10 -5.40 0.71 4.68
N PRO A 11 -6.61 0.58 5.21
CA PRO A 11 -7.16 -0.75 5.49
C PRO A 11 -7.28 -1.55 4.20
N PHE A 12 -6.97 -2.85 4.29
CA PHE A 12 -7.20 -3.75 3.16
C PHE A 12 -8.35 -4.65 3.57
N GLU A 13 -9.53 -4.36 3.05
CA GLU A 13 -10.74 -5.03 3.52
C GLU A 13 -11.09 -6.23 2.67
N ILE A 14 -11.12 -7.38 3.32
CA ILE A 14 -11.50 -8.62 2.65
C ILE A 14 -12.15 -9.51 3.70
N SER A 15 -13.22 -10.20 3.33
CA SER A 15 -13.93 -11.07 4.27
C SER A 15 -13.32 -12.46 4.30
N ARG A 16 -13.56 -13.19 5.39
CA ARG A 16 -13.10 -14.57 5.49
C ARG A 16 -13.70 -15.43 4.39
N GLN A 17 -14.94 -15.16 4.03
CA GLN A 17 -15.57 -15.91 2.96
C GLN A 17 -14.83 -15.73 1.65
N GLN A 18 -14.43 -14.49 1.34
CA GLN A 18 -13.67 -14.21 0.12
C GLN A 18 -12.32 -14.90 0.15
N ILE A 19 -11.69 -14.96 1.31
CA ILE A 19 -10.41 -15.63 1.45
C ILE A 19 -10.56 -17.13 1.21
N ASP A 20 -11.54 -17.75 1.85
CA ASP A 20 -11.75 -19.18 1.72
C ASP A 20 -12.12 -19.57 0.29
N GLU A 21 -12.95 -18.76 -0.37
CA GLU A 21 -13.33 -19.00 -1.75
C GLU A 21 -12.13 -18.87 -2.68
N SER A 22 -11.28 -17.89 -2.43
CA SER A 22 -10.11 -17.68 -3.26
C SER A 22 -9.16 -18.88 -3.17
N ILE A 23 -8.92 -19.36 -1.97
CA ILE A 23 -8.02 -20.51 -1.77
C ILE A 23 -8.58 -21.73 -2.48
N LYS A 24 -9.88 -21.92 -2.39
CA LYS A 24 -10.53 -23.07 -3.01
C LYS A 24 -10.46 -22.99 -4.53
N GLU A 25 -10.73 -21.81 -5.08
CA GLU A 25 -10.76 -21.64 -6.54
C GLU A 25 -9.39 -21.61 -7.18
N ASN A 26 -8.36 -21.34 -6.42
CA ASN A 26 -7.01 -21.19 -6.94
C ASN A 26 -6.07 -22.30 -6.50
N ASN A 27 -6.63 -23.47 -6.18
CA ASN A 27 -5.85 -24.66 -5.84
C ASN A 27 -4.91 -24.43 -4.66
N GLY A 28 -5.40 -23.78 -3.63
CA GLY A 28 -4.63 -23.53 -2.42
C GLY A 28 -3.90 -22.21 -2.39
N ARG A 29 -3.88 -21.50 -3.51
CA ARG A 29 -3.25 -20.18 -3.55
C ARG A 29 -4.26 -19.12 -3.13
N LEU A 30 -3.79 -18.14 -2.38
CA LEU A 30 -4.63 -17.02 -1.98
C LEU A 30 -4.39 -15.85 -2.92
N VAL A 31 -5.46 -15.39 -3.56
CA VAL A 31 -5.44 -14.20 -4.42
C VAL A 31 -6.50 -13.25 -3.86
N VAL A 32 -6.11 -12.03 -3.57
CA VAL A 32 -7.00 -11.04 -2.94
C VAL A 32 -7.10 -9.79 -3.79
N LYS A 33 -8.22 -9.09 -3.67
CA LYS A 33 -8.44 -7.83 -4.38
C LYS A 33 -8.81 -6.75 -3.38
N GLY A 34 -8.32 -5.55 -3.62
CA GLY A 34 -8.66 -4.43 -2.75
C GLY A 34 -8.09 -3.13 -3.27
N VAL A 35 -8.37 -2.06 -2.54
CA VAL A 35 -7.87 -0.73 -2.90
C VAL A 35 -6.45 -0.59 -2.40
N LEU A 36 -5.53 -0.31 -3.32
CA LEU A 36 -4.13 -0.16 -3.00
C LEU A 36 -3.76 1.27 -2.63
N GLN A 37 -4.41 2.24 -3.27
CA GLN A 37 -4.11 3.66 -3.03
C GLN A 37 -5.30 4.49 -3.54
N ARG A 38 -5.40 5.72 -3.09
CA ARG A 38 -6.45 6.63 -3.53
C ARG A 38 -5.85 7.95 -3.95
N ALA A 39 -6.27 8.45 -5.10
CA ALA A 39 -5.80 9.72 -5.63
C ALA A 39 -6.70 10.85 -5.17
N ALA A 40 -6.15 12.05 -5.16
CA ALA A 40 -6.90 13.30 -5.02
C ALA A 40 -7.60 13.52 -3.68
N ALA A 41 -7.42 12.64 -2.71
CA ALA A 41 -8.02 12.81 -1.40
C ALA A 41 -6.94 12.83 -0.33
N LYS A 42 -7.16 13.60 0.72
CA LYS A 42 -6.21 13.69 1.83
C LYS A 42 -6.26 12.37 2.62
N ASN A 43 -5.11 11.76 2.83
CA ASN A 43 -5.03 10.50 3.55
C ASN A 43 -4.73 10.72 5.04
N GLN A 44 -4.51 9.64 5.78
CA GLN A 44 -4.29 9.71 7.23
C GLN A 44 -3.04 10.50 7.60
N ASN A 45 -2.09 10.57 6.72
CA ASN A 45 -0.85 11.31 6.96
C ASN A 45 -0.92 12.75 6.50
N GLY A 46 -2.10 13.21 6.07
CA GLY A 46 -2.26 14.57 5.58
C GLY A 46 -1.70 14.78 4.20
N ARG A 47 -1.50 13.72 3.43
CA ARG A 47 -0.95 13.82 2.07
C ARG A 47 -2.03 13.66 1.03
N ILE A 48 -1.88 14.39 -0.05
CA ILE A 48 -2.73 14.26 -1.22
C ILE A 48 -1.83 13.82 -2.38
N TYR A 49 -2.21 12.74 -3.05
CA TYR A 49 -1.53 12.30 -4.26
C TYR A 49 -2.33 12.83 -5.45
N PRO A 50 -1.80 13.79 -6.21
CA PRO A 50 -2.53 14.28 -7.38
C PRO A 50 -2.81 13.14 -8.33
N ARG A 51 -3.99 13.15 -8.93
CA ARG A 51 -4.40 12.05 -9.79
C ARG A 51 -3.40 11.81 -10.93
N GLU A 52 -2.95 12.87 -11.58
CA GLU A 52 -2.05 12.69 -12.71
C GLU A 52 -0.71 12.10 -12.30
N VAL A 53 -0.24 12.41 -11.10
CA VAL A 53 1.02 11.85 -10.60
C VAL A 53 0.84 10.36 -10.30
N LEU A 54 -0.23 10.02 -9.62
CA LEU A 54 -0.46 8.64 -9.23
C LEU A 54 -0.79 7.77 -10.45
N VAL A 55 -1.57 8.29 -11.39
CA VAL A 55 -1.88 7.53 -12.61
C VAL A 55 -0.61 7.26 -13.41
N ARG A 56 0.25 8.26 -13.52
CA ARG A 56 1.52 8.09 -14.23
C ARG A 56 2.39 7.01 -13.57
N GLU A 57 2.51 7.08 -12.24
CA GLU A 57 3.37 6.12 -11.54
C GLU A 57 2.77 4.73 -11.48
N ALA A 58 1.45 4.63 -11.36
CA ALA A 58 0.79 3.32 -11.41
C ALA A 58 1.00 2.68 -12.77
N LYS A 59 0.93 3.46 -13.84
CA LYS A 59 1.14 2.91 -15.17
C LYS A 59 2.59 2.43 -15.35
N LYS A 60 3.54 3.20 -14.86
CA LYS A 60 4.94 2.79 -14.90
C LYS A 60 5.15 1.49 -14.12
N TYR A 61 4.57 1.43 -12.94
CA TYR A 61 4.68 0.26 -12.09
C TYR A 61 4.04 -0.97 -12.79
N GLU A 62 2.90 -0.75 -13.43
CA GLU A 62 2.24 -1.82 -14.15
C GLU A 62 3.08 -2.30 -15.33
N ASP A 63 3.58 -1.37 -16.13
CA ASP A 63 4.34 -1.72 -17.34
C ASP A 63 5.65 -2.41 -17.01
N VAL A 64 6.31 -2.02 -15.95
CA VAL A 64 7.62 -2.54 -15.60
C VAL A 64 7.54 -3.68 -14.58
N ASN A 65 6.82 -3.46 -13.48
CA ASN A 65 6.83 -4.43 -12.39
C ASN A 65 5.76 -5.50 -12.54
N VAL A 66 4.53 -5.09 -12.78
CA VAL A 66 3.41 -6.04 -12.85
C VAL A 66 3.55 -6.94 -14.08
N ARG A 67 3.78 -6.33 -15.23
CA ARG A 67 3.86 -7.09 -16.47
C ARG A 67 5.02 -8.07 -16.47
N GLU A 68 6.13 -7.71 -15.85
CA GLU A 68 7.31 -8.58 -15.82
C GLU A 68 7.31 -9.52 -14.61
N ARG A 69 6.20 -9.60 -13.91
CA ARG A 69 6.02 -10.47 -12.75
C ARG A 69 7.06 -10.24 -11.66
N ARG A 70 7.30 -9.00 -11.34
CA ARG A 70 8.21 -8.63 -10.26
C ARG A 70 7.65 -7.47 -9.43
N ALA A 71 6.32 -7.41 -9.33
CA ALA A 71 5.65 -6.42 -8.50
C ALA A 71 5.54 -6.95 -7.08
N LEU A 72 6.69 -7.22 -6.47
CA LEU A 72 6.76 -7.85 -5.16
C LEU A 72 6.56 -6.84 -4.05
N GLY A 73 5.98 -7.29 -2.96
CA GLY A 73 5.84 -6.50 -1.76
C GLY A 73 6.27 -7.31 -0.54
N GLU A 74 6.43 -6.62 0.56
CA GLU A 74 6.94 -7.22 1.78
C GLU A 74 5.88 -7.29 2.86
N LEU A 75 6.13 -8.14 3.84
CA LEU A 75 5.32 -8.20 5.03
C LEU A 75 5.92 -7.16 5.99
N ASP A 76 5.11 -6.20 6.40
CA ASP A 76 5.54 -4.97 7.05
C ASP A 76 6.27 -4.08 6.06
N HIS A 77 6.20 -2.77 6.27
CA HIS A 77 6.87 -1.86 5.36
C HIS A 77 8.27 -1.56 5.91
N PRO A 78 9.30 -1.76 5.09
CA PRO A 78 10.65 -1.43 5.51
C PRO A 78 10.92 0.05 5.27
N GLU A 79 11.94 0.56 5.91
CA GLU A 79 12.39 1.93 5.67
C GLU A 79 13.45 1.90 4.58
N SER A 80 13.07 1.42 3.42
CA SER A 80 14.00 1.21 2.31
C SER A 80 13.31 1.47 0.99
N SER A 81 14.08 1.92 0.02
CA SER A 81 13.58 2.11 -1.33
C SER A 81 13.73 0.85 -2.19
N VAL A 82 14.20 -0.24 -1.61
CA VAL A 82 14.43 -1.48 -2.34
C VAL A 82 13.66 -2.61 -1.67
N VAL A 83 13.07 -3.50 -2.48
CA VAL A 83 12.34 -4.65 -1.95
C VAL A 83 13.34 -5.71 -1.49
N ASN A 84 13.15 -6.17 -0.26
CA ASN A 84 13.96 -7.23 0.30
C ASN A 84 13.35 -8.58 -0.07
N LEU A 85 14.02 -9.32 -0.94
CA LEU A 85 13.49 -10.60 -1.41
C LEU A 85 13.29 -11.61 -0.30
N ASN A 86 14.08 -11.54 0.76
CA ASN A 86 13.90 -12.46 1.88
C ASN A 86 12.59 -12.23 2.63
N ASN A 87 11.97 -11.10 2.45
CA ASN A 87 10.71 -10.78 3.10
C ASN A 87 9.56 -10.64 2.11
N ALA A 88 9.76 -11.04 0.86
CA ALA A 88 8.71 -10.94 -0.15
C ALA A 88 7.56 -11.87 0.20
N SER A 89 6.36 -11.33 0.30
CA SER A 89 5.19 -12.08 0.71
C SER A 89 4.11 -12.15 -0.36
N HIS A 90 4.15 -11.27 -1.34
CA HIS A 90 3.08 -11.20 -2.34
C HIS A 90 3.55 -10.50 -3.60
N ASN A 91 2.73 -10.60 -4.64
CA ASN A 91 3.04 -10.03 -5.94
C ASN A 91 1.74 -9.46 -6.52
N VAL A 92 1.78 -8.25 -7.03
CA VAL A 92 0.61 -7.62 -7.64
C VAL A 92 0.45 -8.18 -9.05
N LEU A 93 -0.73 -8.74 -9.34
CA LEU A 93 -1.00 -9.37 -10.63
C LEU A 93 -1.59 -8.40 -11.64
N GLU A 94 -2.45 -7.49 -11.18
CA GLU A 94 -3.03 -6.49 -12.06
C GLU A 94 -3.55 -5.32 -11.24
N MET A 95 -3.74 -4.19 -11.90
CA MET A 95 -4.30 -2.99 -11.29
C MET A 95 -5.28 -2.35 -12.25
N HIS A 96 -6.28 -1.69 -11.71
CA HIS A 96 -7.18 -0.88 -12.51
C HIS A 96 -7.76 0.23 -11.66
N TRP A 97 -8.30 1.25 -12.32
CA TRP A 97 -8.87 2.41 -11.64
C TRP A 97 -10.37 2.28 -11.56
N ASP A 98 -10.91 2.66 -10.40
CA ASP A 98 -12.33 2.83 -10.21
C ASP A 98 -12.47 4.24 -9.64
N ASN A 99 -12.78 5.20 -10.48
CA ASN A 99 -12.74 6.62 -10.14
C ASN A 99 -11.35 6.97 -9.60
N ASP A 100 -11.23 7.42 -8.37
CA ASP A 100 -9.93 7.77 -7.79
C ASP A 100 -9.29 6.66 -6.98
N ASP A 101 -9.90 5.49 -6.97
CA ASP A 101 -9.32 4.34 -6.27
C ASP A 101 -8.52 3.47 -7.23
N LEU A 102 -7.29 3.19 -6.86
CA LEU A 102 -6.45 2.25 -7.59
C LEU A 102 -6.67 0.89 -6.94
N LEU A 103 -7.33 0.00 -7.66
CA LEU A 103 -7.58 -1.35 -7.17
C LEU A 103 -6.54 -2.30 -7.70
N GLY A 104 -6.22 -3.31 -6.93
CA GLY A 104 -5.25 -4.31 -7.35
C GLY A 104 -5.67 -5.70 -6.98
N THR A 105 -5.21 -6.65 -7.80
CA THR A 105 -5.32 -8.08 -7.54
C THR A 105 -3.95 -8.57 -7.15
N VAL A 106 -3.84 -9.24 -6.02
CA VAL A 106 -2.57 -9.59 -5.41
C VAL A 106 -2.54 -11.07 -5.10
N GLU A 107 -1.50 -11.77 -5.54
CA GLU A 107 -1.30 -13.17 -5.16
C GLU A 107 -0.38 -13.22 -3.95
N VAL A 108 -0.73 -14.05 -2.98
CA VAL A 108 0.11 -14.29 -1.82
C VAL A 108 1.04 -15.44 -2.18
N LEU A 109 2.33 -15.22 -2.02
CA LEU A 109 3.34 -16.19 -2.46
C LEU A 109 3.59 -17.26 -1.39
N SER A 110 4.15 -18.39 -1.82
CA SER A 110 4.48 -19.48 -0.89
C SER A 110 5.89 -19.32 -0.34
N THR A 111 6.30 -18.10 -0.08
CA THR A 111 7.54 -17.80 0.61
C THR A 111 7.28 -17.85 2.12
N PRO A 112 8.31 -17.86 2.96
CA PRO A 112 8.06 -17.81 4.41
C PRO A 112 7.18 -16.63 4.82
N ALA A 113 7.47 -15.42 4.31
CA ALA A 113 6.64 -14.26 4.63
C ALA A 113 5.25 -14.40 4.05
N GLY A 114 5.12 -14.95 2.85
CA GLY A 114 3.82 -15.17 2.23
C GLY A 114 2.97 -16.17 2.99
N ASN A 115 3.59 -17.21 3.54
CA ASN A 115 2.86 -18.18 4.34
C ASN A 115 2.34 -17.56 5.63
N ILE A 116 3.11 -16.67 6.24
CA ILE A 116 2.63 -15.90 7.40
C ILE A 116 1.45 -15.04 7.00
N LEU A 117 1.58 -14.31 5.89
CA LEU A 117 0.52 -13.44 5.42
C LEU A 117 -0.76 -14.22 5.15
N LYS A 118 -0.65 -15.37 4.49
CA LYS A 118 -1.81 -16.21 4.19
C LYS A 118 -2.49 -16.65 5.46
N GLU A 119 -1.72 -17.08 6.45
CA GLU A 119 -2.29 -17.55 7.71
C GLU A 119 -2.99 -16.41 8.46
N LEU A 120 -2.42 -15.20 8.43
CA LEU A 120 -3.06 -14.05 9.07
C LEU A 120 -4.41 -13.77 8.42
N PHE A 121 -4.48 -13.79 7.08
CA PHE A 121 -5.75 -13.59 6.40
C PHE A 121 -6.74 -14.70 6.75
N ARG A 122 -6.29 -15.94 6.75
CA ARG A 122 -7.19 -17.07 7.06
C ARG A 122 -7.71 -16.98 8.48
N SER A 123 -6.94 -16.43 9.39
CA SER A 123 -7.34 -16.29 10.79
C SER A 123 -8.25 -15.08 11.01
N GLY A 124 -8.58 -14.34 9.96
CA GLY A 124 -9.46 -13.19 10.08
C GLY A 124 -8.78 -11.95 10.63
N ILE A 125 -7.46 -11.92 10.60
CA ILE A 125 -6.72 -10.75 11.06
C ILE A 125 -6.89 -9.63 10.04
N LYS A 126 -7.23 -8.44 10.52
CA LYS A 126 -7.42 -7.29 9.64
C LYS A 126 -6.09 -6.61 9.41
N LEU A 127 -5.73 -6.48 8.16
CA LEU A 127 -4.46 -5.92 7.76
C LEU A 127 -4.65 -4.65 6.95
N GLY A 128 -3.57 -3.92 6.78
CA GLY A 128 -3.55 -2.77 5.90
C GLY A 128 -2.62 -3.01 4.73
N ILE A 129 -2.78 -2.17 3.71
CA ILE A 129 -1.89 -2.15 2.57
C ILE A 129 -1.19 -0.79 2.60
N SER A 130 0.10 -0.78 2.36
CA SER A 130 0.90 0.43 2.40
C SER A 130 1.53 0.65 1.04
N SER A 131 1.37 1.85 0.48
CA SER A 131 2.17 2.20 -0.69
C SER A 131 3.48 2.78 -0.20
N ARG A 132 4.56 2.43 -0.85
CA ARG A 132 5.90 2.87 -0.51
C ARG A 132 6.51 3.53 -1.76
N GLY A 133 6.99 4.74 -1.62
CA GLY A 133 7.56 5.47 -2.75
C GLY A 133 8.52 6.54 -2.29
N LEU A 134 9.19 7.14 -3.24
CA LEU A 134 10.11 8.25 -3.00
C LEU A 134 9.53 9.50 -3.65
N GLY A 135 9.55 10.60 -2.94
CA GLY A 135 9.06 11.85 -3.51
C GLY A 135 9.20 12.99 -2.54
N SER A 136 8.97 14.20 -3.03
CA SER A 136 8.92 15.37 -2.18
C SER A 136 7.47 15.79 -2.00
N VAL A 137 7.22 16.58 -0.97
CA VAL A 137 5.89 17.09 -0.67
C VAL A 137 5.98 18.59 -0.43
N GLU A 138 4.87 19.29 -0.68
CA GLU A 138 4.79 20.72 -0.40
C GLU A 138 3.43 21.05 0.19
N PRO A 139 3.34 22.08 1.03
CA PRO A 139 2.06 22.49 1.58
C PRO A 139 1.10 22.86 0.45
N VAL A 140 -0.16 22.53 0.63
CA VAL A 140 -1.15 22.77 -0.42
C VAL A 140 -1.30 24.26 -0.69
N ASN A 141 -1.65 25.02 0.32
CA ASN A 141 -1.64 26.48 0.24
C ASN A 141 -1.72 26.97 1.68
N GLU A 142 -1.54 28.27 1.86
CA GLU A 142 -1.48 28.79 3.21
C GLU A 142 -2.73 28.55 4.02
N ALA A 143 -3.87 28.66 3.41
CA ALA A 143 -5.11 28.47 4.13
C ALA A 143 -5.28 27.00 4.53
N ASP A 144 -4.94 26.11 3.62
CA ASP A 144 -5.07 24.69 3.89
C ASP A 144 -3.87 24.15 4.62
N GLY A 145 -2.75 24.76 4.45
CA GLY A 145 -1.52 24.31 5.07
C GLY A 145 -1.51 24.43 6.57
N GLU A 146 -2.44 25.19 7.11
CA GLU A 146 -2.53 25.31 8.54
C GLU A 146 -2.76 23.99 9.22
N ASP A 147 -3.42 23.06 8.56
CA ASP A 147 -3.71 21.76 9.14
C ASP A 147 -2.64 20.72 8.76
N GLY A 148 -1.56 21.15 8.13
CA GLY A 148 -0.50 20.25 7.79
C GLY A 148 -0.71 19.45 6.51
N THR A 149 -1.71 19.82 5.71
CA THR A 149 -1.97 19.13 4.45
C THR A 149 -0.86 19.41 3.45
N VAL A 150 -0.31 18.37 2.87
CA VAL A 150 0.76 18.50 1.86
C VAL A 150 0.38 17.74 0.60
N GLU A 151 0.98 18.12 -0.50
CA GLU A 151 0.73 17.49 -1.79
C GLU A 151 2.01 16.83 -2.29
N VAL A 152 1.87 15.60 -2.75
CA VAL A 152 2.99 14.85 -3.31
C VAL A 152 3.32 15.45 -4.67
N GLN A 153 4.60 15.65 -4.93
CA GLN A 153 5.07 16.36 -6.11
C GLN A 153 5.36 15.44 -7.29
N ASP A 154 5.68 16.03 -8.42
CA ASP A 154 5.90 15.30 -9.68
C ASP A 154 7.09 14.35 -9.64
N ASP A 155 7.97 14.51 -8.67
CA ASP A 155 9.14 13.64 -8.56
C ASP A 155 8.83 12.30 -7.88
N PHE A 156 7.56 12.03 -7.60
CA PHE A 156 7.17 10.80 -6.94
C PHE A 156 7.46 9.57 -7.79
N GLU A 157 8.03 8.55 -7.13
CA GLU A 157 8.30 7.25 -7.75
C GLU A 157 7.68 6.17 -6.89
N LEU A 158 6.76 5.40 -7.44
CA LEU A 158 6.12 4.31 -6.73
C LEU A 158 7.07 3.11 -6.70
N ILE A 159 7.31 2.56 -5.53
CA ILE A 159 8.24 1.44 -5.35
C ILE A 159 7.53 0.11 -5.16
N ALA A 160 6.59 0.04 -4.24
CA ALA A 160 5.96 -1.22 -3.89
C ALA A 160 4.71 -0.99 -3.05
N PHE A 161 3.93 -2.08 -2.89
CA PHE A 161 2.81 -2.12 -1.94
C PHE A 161 3.12 -3.23 -0.95
N ASP A 162 3.01 -2.93 0.33
CA ASP A 162 3.36 -3.88 1.41
C ASP A 162 2.14 -4.13 2.28
N PHE A 163 2.04 -5.31 2.90
CA PHE A 163 0.98 -5.56 3.88
C PHE A 163 1.49 -5.27 5.28
N VAL A 164 0.67 -4.58 6.06
CA VAL A 164 1.07 -4.10 7.39
C VAL A 164 -0.01 -4.41 8.43
N SER A 165 0.37 -4.37 9.69
CA SER A 165 -0.49 -4.86 10.75
C SER A 165 -1.62 -3.93 11.15
N ASN A 166 -1.42 -2.65 11.17
CA ASN A 166 -2.42 -1.77 11.79
C ASN A 166 -2.48 -0.42 11.15
N PRO A 167 -3.22 -0.33 10.06
CA PRO A 167 -3.25 0.90 9.30
C PRO A 167 -4.06 1.98 9.93
N SER A 168 -5.11 1.64 10.61
CA SER A 168 -6.07 2.66 10.96
C SER A 168 -5.70 3.46 12.18
N THR A 169 -4.73 3.00 12.94
CA THR A 169 -4.40 3.69 14.16
C THR A 169 -3.08 4.39 14.13
N HIS A 170 -2.46 4.40 12.97
CA HIS A 170 -1.16 4.98 12.85
C HIS A 170 -1.04 6.31 13.56
N GLY A 171 -1.80 7.28 13.20
CA GLY A 171 -1.70 8.56 13.85
C GLY A 171 -2.23 8.56 15.25
N ALA A 172 -3.22 7.77 15.48
CA ALA A 172 -3.88 7.80 16.75
C ALA A 172 -3.04 7.27 17.88
N PHE A 173 -2.44 6.14 17.73
CA PHE A 173 -1.72 5.65 18.85
C PHE A 173 -0.33 6.19 18.96
N MET A 174 0.21 6.68 17.90
CA MET A 174 1.49 7.19 18.02
C MET A 174 1.56 8.42 18.81
N ARG A 175 0.54 9.23 18.76
CA ARG A 175 0.65 10.44 19.45
C ARG A 175 0.50 10.30 20.90
N PRO A 176 -0.35 9.63 21.40
CA PRO A 176 -0.52 9.68 22.76
C PRO A 176 0.13 8.67 23.46
N VAL A 177 -0.06 7.66 23.02
CA VAL A 177 0.31 6.62 23.70
C VAL A 177 1.55 6.65 24.13
N ASN A 178 2.09 7.04 23.40
CA ASN A 178 3.23 7.01 23.73
C ASN A 178 3.59 7.98 24.43
N GLU A 179 2.82 8.69 24.49
CA GLU A 179 3.06 9.50 25.19
C GLU A 179 2.87 9.16 26.22
N SER A 180 2.48 8.50 26.20
CA SER A 180 2.67 8.07 27.02
C SER A 180 2.95 7.20 27.11
N VAL A 181 2.88 7.21 26.64
CA VAL A 181 3.20 6.62 26.68
C VAL A 181 3.59 6.32 27.00
#